data_ade5a67d81ec71242af6cf80f50933a0
#
_entry.id   ade5a67d81ec71242af6cf80f50933a0
#
_cell.length_a   1.000
_cell.length_b   1.000
_cell.length_c   1.000
_cell.angle_alpha   90.00
_cell.angle_beta   90.00
_cell.angle_gamma   90.00
#
_symmetry.space_group_name_H-M   'P 1'
#
loop_
_entity.id
_entity.type
_entity.pdbx_description
1 polymer ?
#
loop_
_entity_poly.entity_id
_entity_poly.type
_entity_poly.pdbx_seq_one_letter_code
_entity_poly.pdbx_strand_id
1 'polypeptide(L)'
;MRLILLFIGFLFLSSCKDEKKYIEGAKKPMPERAALSRDSQIFLGNRLFSEKTCITCHDINRKKTGPSIKEIMKVYKAQNGDIFAFLKGNAKPIVDTTASQVAIMQANINGFLKGISDEELKTISTYMLHVDELNPDQ
;
A
#
# COMPACT_ATOMS: atom_id res chain seq x y z
N MET A 1 41.08 45.75 -27.15
CA MET A 1 40.51 44.39 -27.20
C MET A 1 40.39 43.69 -25.83
N ARG A 2 41.13 44.11 -24.81
CA ARG A 2 41.03 43.54 -23.44
C ARG A 2 39.86 44.10 -22.58
N LEU A 3 39.41 45.33 -22.89
CA LEU A 3 38.35 46.00 -22.11
C LEU A 3 36.93 45.46 -22.45
N ILE A 4 36.72 44.98 -23.67
CA ILE A 4 35.43 44.45 -24.15
C ILE A 4 35.11 43.10 -23.53
N LEU A 5 36.11 42.25 -23.24
CA LEU A 5 35.93 40.95 -22.61
C LEU A 5 35.52 41.02 -21.11
N LEU A 6 35.88 42.14 -20.44
CA LEU A 6 35.46 42.35 -19.04
C LEU A 6 34.00 42.80 -18.93
N PHE A 7 33.42 43.42 -19.94
CA PHE A 7 32.02 43.85 -19.97
C PHE A 7 31.05 42.71 -20.24
N ILE A 8 31.47 41.68 -20.98
CA ILE A 8 30.62 40.50 -21.27
C ILE A 8 30.50 39.58 -20.07
N GLY A 9 31.52 39.53 -19.21
CA GLY A 9 31.49 38.68 -17.98
C GLY A 9 30.55 39.17 -16.87
N PHE A 10 30.15 40.46 -16.93
CA PHE A 10 29.31 41.03 -15.84
C PHE A 10 27.81 40.93 -16.10
N LEU A 11 27.40 40.53 -17.31
CA LEU A 11 26.00 40.43 -17.72
C LEU A 11 25.33 39.09 -17.32
N PHE A 12 26.10 38.11 -16.84
CA PHE A 12 25.55 36.79 -16.46
C PHE A 12 25.24 36.61 -14.98
N LEU A 13 25.47 37.62 -14.13
CA LEU A 13 25.25 37.51 -12.68
C LEU A 13 23.94 38.16 -12.20
N SER A 14 23.06 38.62 -13.11
CA SER A 14 21.83 39.33 -12.72
C SER A 14 20.57 38.48 -12.84
N SER A 15 20.67 37.16 -13.07
CA SER A 15 19.48 36.33 -13.34
C SER A 15 19.21 35.29 -12.24
N CYS A 16 19.25 35.71 -10.98
CA CYS A 16 18.69 34.88 -9.90
C CYS A 16 18.31 35.75 -8.71
N LYS A 17 17.35 36.64 -8.90
CA LYS A 17 16.65 37.31 -7.82
C LYS A 17 15.21 37.55 -8.23
N ASP A 18 14.44 36.51 -8.29
CA ASP A 18 12.99 36.60 -8.11
C ASP A 18 12.49 35.19 -7.93
N GLU A 19 12.28 34.82 -6.68
CA GLU A 19 11.19 33.95 -6.28
C GLU A 19 11.21 33.67 -4.79
N LYS A 20 10.84 34.68 -4.06
CA LYS A 20 10.20 34.47 -2.75
C LYS A 20 8.98 35.34 -2.60
N LYS A 21 8.11 35.32 -3.60
CA LYS A 21 6.71 35.65 -3.40
C LYS A 21 5.95 34.34 -3.23
N TYR A 22 6.33 33.59 -2.21
CA TYR A 22 5.47 32.50 -1.73
C TYR A 22 4.21 33.13 -1.21
N ILE A 23 3.16 32.81 -1.88
CA ILE A 23 1.79 33.24 -1.69
C ILE A 23 1.36 32.86 -0.29
N GLU A 24 1.52 33.78 0.63
CA GLU A 24 0.82 33.78 1.90
C GLU A 24 -0.62 34.19 1.59
N GLY A 25 -1.49 33.21 1.41
CA GLY A 25 -2.89 33.49 1.18
C GLY A 25 -3.61 32.59 0.18
N ALA A 26 -3.56 31.28 0.38
CA ALA A 26 -4.68 30.41 0.02
C ALA A 26 -4.44 29.03 0.64
N LYS A 27 -4.70 28.85 1.91
CA LYS A 27 -5.18 27.57 2.43
C LYS A 27 -6.58 27.34 1.85
N LYS A 28 -6.66 27.16 0.52
CA LYS A 28 -7.77 26.50 -0.07
C LYS A 28 -7.71 25.07 0.47
N PRO A 29 -8.69 24.59 1.24
CA PRO A 29 -8.68 23.20 1.68
C PRO A 29 -8.51 22.37 0.42
N MET A 30 -7.48 21.52 0.41
CA MET A 30 -7.33 20.55 -0.68
C MET A 30 -8.66 19.79 -0.75
N PRO A 31 -9.26 19.68 -1.94
CA PRO A 31 -10.50 18.90 -2.06
C PRO A 31 -10.22 17.53 -1.45
N GLU A 32 -11.08 17.12 -0.53
CA GLU A 32 -11.03 15.78 0.06
C GLU A 32 -10.91 14.79 -1.08
N ARG A 33 -9.83 13.98 -1.05
CA ARG A 33 -9.55 13.03 -2.13
C ARG A 33 -10.74 12.09 -2.21
N ALA A 34 -11.48 12.13 -3.32
CA ALA A 34 -12.59 11.23 -3.54
C ALA A 34 -12.17 9.79 -3.26
N ALA A 35 -13.00 9.04 -2.54
CA ALA A 35 -12.74 7.64 -2.25
C ALA A 35 -12.52 6.87 -3.58
N LEU A 36 -11.50 6.03 -3.61
CA LEU A 36 -11.21 5.21 -4.78
C LEU A 36 -12.42 4.31 -5.09
N SER A 37 -12.74 4.16 -6.38
CA SER A 37 -13.70 3.15 -6.81
C SER A 37 -13.28 1.76 -6.34
N ARG A 38 -14.24 0.83 -6.20
CA ARG A 38 -13.96 -0.56 -5.81
C ARG A 38 -12.87 -1.19 -6.70
N ASP A 39 -12.99 -1.05 -8.01
CA ASP A 39 -12.04 -1.61 -8.97
C ASP A 39 -10.64 -1.02 -8.78
N SER A 40 -10.56 0.29 -8.55
CA SER A 40 -9.30 0.96 -8.25
C SER A 40 -8.69 0.46 -6.93
N GLN A 41 -9.52 0.19 -5.92
CA GLN A 41 -9.06 -0.40 -4.65
C GLN A 41 -8.54 -1.82 -4.83
N ILE A 42 -9.22 -2.66 -5.62
CA ILE A 42 -8.80 -4.03 -5.92
C ILE A 42 -7.46 -4.02 -6.66
N PHE A 43 -7.33 -3.20 -7.69
CA PHE A 43 -6.08 -3.07 -8.45
C PHE A 43 -4.92 -2.57 -7.57
N LEU A 44 -5.14 -1.53 -6.79
CA LEU A 44 -4.15 -0.99 -5.87
C LEU A 44 -3.80 -2.01 -4.78
N GLY A 45 -4.78 -2.76 -4.27
CA GLY A 45 -4.57 -3.79 -3.27
C GLY A 45 -3.71 -4.94 -3.78
N ASN A 46 -3.89 -5.38 -5.02
CA ASN A 46 -3.03 -6.36 -5.66
C ASN A 46 -1.57 -5.87 -5.75
N ARG A 47 -1.39 -4.64 -6.17
CA ARG A 47 -0.07 -4.00 -6.22
C ARG A 47 0.56 -3.92 -4.84
N LEU A 48 -0.16 -3.42 -3.84
CA LEU A 48 0.31 -3.32 -2.46
C LEU A 48 0.65 -4.69 -1.87
N PHE A 49 -0.15 -5.73 -2.14
CA PHE A 49 0.12 -7.09 -1.71
C PHE A 49 1.50 -7.59 -2.18
N SER A 50 1.88 -7.24 -3.40
CA SER A 50 3.21 -7.54 -3.95
C SER A 50 4.30 -6.64 -3.39
N GLU A 51 4.09 -5.33 -3.37
CA GLU A 51 5.06 -4.34 -2.88
C GLU A 51 5.39 -4.51 -1.39
N LYS A 52 4.38 -4.86 -0.59
CA LYS A 52 4.55 -5.17 0.83
C LYS A 52 4.99 -6.63 1.08
N THR A 53 5.49 -7.31 0.05
CA THR A 53 6.08 -8.66 0.12
C THR A 53 5.16 -9.79 0.63
N CYS A 54 3.86 -9.57 0.74
CA CYS A 54 2.90 -10.61 1.17
C CYS A 54 2.94 -11.84 0.25
N ILE A 55 3.17 -11.61 -1.06
CA ILE A 55 3.28 -12.66 -2.10
C ILE A 55 4.45 -13.64 -1.84
N THR A 56 5.42 -13.27 -1.02
CA THR A 56 6.55 -14.14 -0.67
C THR A 56 6.06 -15.40 0.06
N CYS A 57 5.09 -15.25 0.95
CA CYS A 57 4.54 -16.33 1.75
C CYS A 57 3.17 -16.81 1.28
N HIS A 58 2.39 -15.98 0.58
CA HIS A 58 1.04 -16.27 0.12
C HIS A 58 0.95 -16.18 -1.41
N ASP A 59 0.59 -17.28 -2.05
CA ASP A 59 0.25 -17.32 -3.48
C ASP A 59 -1.27 -17.23 -3.64
N ILE A 60 -1.76 -16.90 -4.83
CA ILE A 60 -3.20 -16.83 -5.09
C ILE A 60 -3.85 -18.20 -4.93
N ASN A 61 -3.29 -19.24 -5.56
CA ASN A 61 -3.88 -20.55 -5.71
C ASN A 61 -3.21 -21.65 -4.88
N ARG A 62 -1.93 -21.49 -4.56
CA ARG A 62 -1.11 -22.55 -3.98
C ARG A 62 -0.62 -22.18 -2.58
N LYS A 63 -0.63 -23.17 -1.69
CA LYS A 63 0.05 -23.04 -0.39
C LYS A 63 1.56 -22.87 -0.62
N LYS A 64 2.15 -21.86 0.00
CA LYS A 64 3.59 -21.66 0.14
C LYS A 64 3.96 -21.83 1.62
N THR A 65 4.69 -20.87 2.18
CA THR A 65 4.93 -20.81 3.63
C THR A 65 3.62 -20.64 4.39
N GLY A 66 2.71 -19.81 3.87
CA GLY A 66 1.35 -19.64 4.38
C GLY A 66 0.29 -20.25 3.43
N PRO A 67 -0.98 -20.28 3.84
CA PRO A 67 -2.09 -20.74 3.01
C PRO A 67 -2.27 -19.83 1.77
N SER A 68 -2.89 -20.35 0.73
CA SER A 68 -3.22 -19.55 -0.46
C SER A 68 -4.27 -18.47 -0.15
N ILE A 69 -4.29 -17.40 -0.96
CA ILE A 69 -5.28 -16.32 -0.77
C ILE A 69 -6.70 -16.88 -0.95
N LYS A 70 -6.93 -17.75 -1.94
CA LYS A 70 -8.24 -18.40 -2.16
C LYS A 70 -8.67 -19.23 -0.95
N GLU A 71 -7.76 -20.00 -0.35
CA GLU A 71 -8.04 -20.76 0.86
C GLU A 71 -8.40 -19.84 2.04
N ILE A 72 -7.60 -18.77 2.24
CA ILE A 72 -7.86 -17.77 3.27
C ILE A 72 -9.26 -17.19 3.07
N MET A 73 -9.58 -16.69 1.88
CA MET A 73 -10.86 -16.03 1.63
C MET A 73 -12.06 -16.98 1.70
N LYS A 74 -11.89 -18.24 1.31
CA LYS A 74 -12.92 -19.26 1.52
C LYS A 74 -13.32 -19.39 2.98
N VAL A 75 -12.34 -19.45 3.89
CA VAL A 75 -12.60 -19.56 5.33
C VAL A 75 -13.20 -18.27 5.89
N TYR A 76 -12.62 -17.11 5.53
CA TYR A 76 -13.11 -15.82 6.02
C TYR A 76 -14.56 -15.54 5.57
N LYS A 77 -14.90 -15.83 4.31
CA LYS A 77 -16.28 -15.72 3.81
C LYS A 77 -17.24 -16.67 4.54
N ALA A 78 -16.83 -17.93 4.74
CA ALA A 78 -17.67 -18.94 5.41
C ALA A 78 -17.93 -18.64 6.88
N GLN A 79 -17.00 -17.99 7.58
CA GLN A 79 -17.08 -17.69 9.01
C GLN A 79 -17.43 -16.21 9.30
N ASN A 80 -17.73 -15.40 8.28
CA ASN A 80 -17.91 -13.94 8.40
C ASN A 80 -16.75 -13.27 9.15
N GLY A 81 -15.52 -13.72 8.89
CA GLY A 81 -14.32 -13.21 9.53
C GLY A 81 -13.93 -11.83 8.98
N ASP A 82 -13.28 -11.04 9.82
CA ASP A 82 -12.71 -9.74 9.42
C ASP A 82 -11.20 -9.87 9.19
N ILE A 83 -10.81 -9.94 7.92
CA ILE A 83 -9.41 -10.05 7.52
C ILE A 83 -8.63 -8.78 7.86
N PHE A 84 -9.25 -7.60 7.75
CA PHE A 84 -8.60 -6.34 8.12
C PHE A 84 -8.30 -6.30 9.63
N ALA A 85 -9.27 -6.66 10.48
CA ALA A 85 -9.05 -6.75 11.92
C ALA A 85 -7.94 -7.76 12.27
N PHE A 86 -7.87 -8.89 11.56
CA PHE A 86 -6.79 -9.86 11.75
C PHE A 86 -5.41 -9.28 11.39
N LEU A 87 -5.28 -8.61 10.24
CA LEU A 87 -4.02 -8.01 9.83
C LEU A 87 -3.57 -6.89 10.78
N LYS A 88 -4.51 -6.26 11.47
CA LYS A 88 -4.25 -5.28 12.55
C LYS A 88 -3.88 -5.93 13.90
N GLY A 89 -3.98 -7.24 14.02
CA GLY A 89 -3.78 -7.96 15.28
C GLY A 89 -4.97 -7.90 16.24
N ASN A 90 -6.14 -7.46 15.76
CA ASN A 90 -7.37 -7.30 16.57
C ASN A 90 -8.32 -8.49 16.45
N ALA A 91 -7.98 -9.53 15.69
CA ALA A 91 -8.75 -10.76 15.56
C ALA A 91 -7.85 -12.00 15.66
N LYS A 92 -8.44 -13.11 16.08
CA LYS A 92 -7.73 -14.40 16.15
C LYS A 92 -7.56 -15.02 14.76
N PRO A 93 -6.51 -15.85 14.54
CA PRO A 93 -6.36 -16.63 13.31
C PRO A 93 -7.49 -17.67 13.21
N ILE A 94 -8.06 -17.82 12.00
CA ILE A 94 -9.17 -18.76 11.75
C ILE A 94 -8.92 -19.72 10.56
N VAL A 95 -7.80 -19.56 9.83
CA VAL A 95 -7.50 -20.40 8.66
C VAL A 95 -6.57 -21.55 9.04
N ASP A 96 -5.31 -21.28 9.26
CA ASP A 96 -4.34 -22.27 9.74
C ASP A 96 -3.99 -21.95 11.20
N THR A 97 -4.61 -22.69 12.11
CA THR A 97 -4.48 -22.49 13.57
C THR A 97 -3.37 -23.32 14.20
N THR A 98 -2.52 -23.96 13.40
CA THR A 98 -1.35 -24.67 13.93
C THR A 98 -0.39 -23.70 14.63
N ALA A 99 0.21 -24.13 15.73
CA ALA A 99 1.05 -23.26 16.55
C ALA A 99 2.17 -22.59 15.75
N SER A 100 2.76 -23.31 14.78
CA SER A 100 3.83 -22.78 13.94
C SER A 100 3.35 -21.68 12.99
N GLN A 101 2.21 -21.86 12.34
CA GLN A 101 1.66 -20.86 11.42
C GLN A 101 1.14 -19.62 12.15
N VAL A 102 0.50 -19.84 13.30
CA VAL A 102 0.08 -18.74 14.18
C VAL A 102 1.30 -17.93 14.62
N ALA A 103 2.39 -18.57 15.05
CA ALA A 103 3.60 -17.89 15.49
C ALA A 103 4.23 -17.05 14.36
N ILE A 104 4.35 -17.61 13.13
CA ILE A 104 4.88 -16.92 11.97
C ILE A 104 4.04 -15.68 11.65
N MET A 105 2.71 -15.84 11.55
CA MET A 105 1.85 -14.70 11.18
C MET A 105 1.77 -13.66 12.29
N GLN A 106 1.78 -14.09 13.57
CA GLN A 106 1.82 -13.18 14.70
C GLN A 106 3.11 -12.35 14.74
N ALA A 107 4.25 -12.94 14.39
CA ALA A 107 5.52 -12.21 14.26
C ALA A 107 5.43 -11.13 13.17
N ASN A 108 4.81 -11.44 12.02
CA ASN A 108 4.58 -10.47 10.97
C ASN A 108 3.63 -9.33 11.41
N ILE A 109 2.53 -9.67 12.08
CA ILE A 109 1.58 -8.70 12.62
C ILE A 109 2.26 -7.76 13.62
N ASN A 110 3.06 -8.30 14.53
CA ASN A 110 3.72 -7.51 15.56
C ASN A 110 4.94 -6.71 15.05
N GLY A 111 5.48 -7.10 13.91
CA GLY A 111 6.64 -6.49 13.30
C GLY A 111 6.29 -5.65 12.07
N PHE A 112 6.49 -6.25 10.91
CA PHE A 112 6.47 -5.56 9.63
C PHE A 112 5.10 -4.96 9.25
N LEU A 113 3.97 -5.63 9.60
CA LEU A 113 2.65 -5.08 9.30
C LEU A 113 2.35 -3.78 10.07
N LYS A 114 2.98 -3.54 11.21
CA LYS A 114 2.84 -2.27 11.94
C LYS A 114 3.34 -1.06 11.16
N GLY A 115 4.23 -1.27 10.20
CA GLY A 115 4.73 -0.22 9.30
C GLY A 115 3.81 0.06 8.10
N ILE A 116 2.73 -0.71 7.94
CA ILE A 116 1.74 -0.53 6.86
C ILE A 116 0.56 0.26 7.41
N SER A 117 0.15 1.31 6.70
CA SER A 117 -0.97 2.15 7.13
C SER A 117 -2.29 1.39 7.10
N ASP A 118 -3.27 1.85 7.88
CA ASP A 118 -4.62 1.28 7.92
C ASP A 118 -5.30 1.33 6.55
N GLU A 119 -5.09 2.40 5.79
CA GLU A 119 -5.61 2.55 4.44
C GLU A 119 -5.03 1.51 3.48
N GLU A 120 -3.71 1.27 3.55
CA GLU A 120 -3.05 0.24 2.75
C GLU A 120 -3.51 -1.17 3.14
N LEU A 121 -3.60 -1.48 4.44
CA LEU A 121 -4.10 -2.78 4.92
C LEU A 121 -5.55 -3.02 4.51
N LYS A 122 -6.41 -1.99 4.58
CA LYS A 122 -7.80 -2.07 4.12
C LYS A 122 -7.87 -2.32 2.61
N THR A 123 -7.02 -1.66 1.85
CA THR A 123 -6.93 -1.81 0.39
C THR A 123 -6.45 -3.23 0.02
N ILE A 124 -5.44 -3.76 0.72
CA ILE A 124 -4.98 -5.15 0.58
C ILE A 124 -6.12 -6.12 0.92
N SER A 125 -6.84 -5.90 2.01
CA SER A 125 -7.99 -6.72 2.41
C SER A 125 -9.08 -6.71 1.35
N THR A 126 -9.36 -5.57 0.74
CA THR A 126 -10.32 -5.45 -0.37
C THR A 126 -9.89 -6.31 -1.57
N TYR A 127 -8.62 -6.26 -1.95
CA TYR A 127 -8.09 -7.13 -3.00
C TYR A 127 -8.28 -8.62 -2.67
N MET A 128 -7.88 -9.03 -1.46
CA MET A 128 -8.01 -10.43 -1.04
C MET A 128 -9.45 -10.92 -1.09
N LEU A 129 -10.41 -10.11 -0.64
CA LEU A 129 -11.84 -10.44 -0.68
C LEU A 129 -12.41 -10.66 -2.10
N HIS A 130 -11.75 -10.08 -3.11
CA HIS A 130 -12.18 -10.12 -4.51
C HIS A 130 -11.23 -10.90 -5.43
N VAL A 131 -10.30 -11.67 -4.85
CA VAL A 131 -9.30 -12.43 -5.63
C VAL A 131 -9.94 -13.42 -6.60
N ASP A 132 -11.07 -14.00 -6.24
CA ASP A 132 -11.80 -14.94 -7.10
C ASP A 132 -12.39 -14.25 -8.34
N GLU A 133 -12.77 -12.98 -8.23
CA GLU A 133 -13.29 -12.19 -9.37
C GLU A 133 -12.20 -11.87 -10.40
N LEU A 134 -10.95 -11.72 -9.93
CA LEU A 134 -9.79 -11.46 -10.80
C LEU A 134 -9.23 -12.73 -11.44
N ASN A 135 -9.47 -13.89 -10.84
CA ASN A 135 -8.89 -15.17 -11.25
C ASN A 135 -9.96 -16.29 -11.19
N PRO A 136 -11.03 -16.21 -12.01
CA PRO A 136 -12.17 -17.12 -11.89
C PRO A 136 -11.82 -18.59 -12.23
N ASP A 137 -10.87 -18.81 -13.14
CA ASP A 137 -10.58 -20.11 -13.75
C ASP A 137 -9.22 -20.72 -13.38
N GLN A 138 -8.56 -20.26 -12.31
CA GLN A 138 -7.25 -20.76 -11.89
C GLN A 138 -7.30 -21.52 -10.56
#